data_67765b8822f87b1a504fcde91dda5ca3
#
_entry.id   67765b8822f87b1a504fcde91dda5ca3
#
_cell.length_a   1.000
_cell.length_b   1.000
_cell.length_c   1.000
_cell.angle_alpha   90.00
_cell.angle_beta   90.00
_cell.angle_gamma   90.00
#
_symmetry.space_group_name_H-M   'P 1'
#
loop_
_entity.id
_entity.type
_entity.pdbx_description
1 polymer ?
#
loop_
_entity_poly.entity_id
_entity_poly.type
_entity_poly.pdbx_seq_one_letter_code
_entity_poly.pdbx_strand_id
1 'polypeptide(L)'
;MKTKFSPANAVVKLCMKGMALEESGNAEEAAGIFQQAWNEAADDYERFIAAYHLGRLQKSLAEKLKWMEMSLQCALKINDENVKSAYPTLYKNIADCHKEMGDLENAKRNAELAKSFEGPPTDKGPFYHGTKADLAVGDLLTAGGNSNYRDGLKMNHIYFAANANGAGLAAALAAGEGRERVYQVEPTGEFENDPNVTDKKFPGNLTRSYRSKEPLRIVGEETEWKALTPAELKKMRESSAKKTGDIIN
;
A
#
# COMPACT_ATOMS: atom_id res chain seq x y z
N MET A 1 -6.67 6.71 -23.80
CA MET A 1 -5.31 6.79 -23.24
C MET A 1 -4.97 5.43 -22.63
N LYS A 2 -3.89 4.77 -23.05
CA LYS A 2 -3.42 3.57 -22.36
C LYS A 2 -2.87 4.02 -21.01
N THR A 3 -3.47 3.56 -19.93
CA THR A 3 -2.98 3.81 -18.57
C THR A 3 -1.55 3.25 -18.47
N LYS A 4 -0.58 4.07 -18.17
CA LYS A 4 0.85 3.69 -18.10
C LYS A 4 1.10 2.57 -17.08
N PHE A 5 0.31 2.48 -16.00
CA PHE A 5 0.28 1.38 -15.01
C PHE A 5 -0.56 0.17 -15.46
N SER A 6 -0.66 -0.08 -16.77
CA SER A 6 -1.43 -1.21 -17.26
C SER A 6 -0.74 -2.54 -16.89
N PRO A 7 -1.46 -3.51 -16.31
CA PRO A 7 -0.96 -4.88 -16.15
C PRO A 7 -0.59 -5.57 -17.48
N ALA A 8 -0.99 -4.98 -18.61
CA ALA A 8 -0.63 -5.45 -19.95
C ALA A 8 0.78 -5.00 -20.40
N ASN A 9 1.36 -3.96 -19.73
CA ASN A 9 2.71 -3.51 -20.03
C ASN A 9 3.75 -4.59 -19.70
N ALA A 10 4.73 -4.81 -20.57
CA ALA A 10 5.72 -5.87 -20.43
C ALA A 10 6.61 -5.69 -19.20
N VAL A 11 7.10 -4.46 -18.96
CA VAL A 11 7.96 -4.13 -17.83
C VAL A 11 7.19 -4.23 -16.50
N VAL A 12 5.93 -3.78 -16.46
CA VAL A 12 5.05 -3.96 -15.29
C VAL A 12 4.85 -5.45 -14.98
N LYS A 13 4.64 -6.30 -15.99
CA LYS A 13 4.54 -7.76 -15.80
C LYS A 13 5.82 -8.36 -15.21
N LEU A 14 6.99 -7.94 -15.70
CA LEU A 14 8.26 -8.38 -15.14
C LEU A 14 8.38 -7.94 -13.67
N CYS A 15 8.06 -6.70 -13.34
CA CYS A 15 8.06 -6.22 -11.95
C CYS A 15 7.10 -7.02 -11.06
N MET A 16 5.90 -7.33 -11.54
CA MET A 16 4.94 -8.18 -10.81
C MET A 16 5.48 -9.60 -10.59
N LYS A 17 6.15 -10.19 -11.60
CA LYS A 17 6.80 -11.50 -11.48
C LYS A 17 7.92 -11.46 -10.44
N GLY A 18 8.80 -10.45 -10.49
CA GLY A 18 9.86 -10.25 -9.50
C GLY A 18 9.33 -10.14 -8.08
N MET A 19 8.26 -9.38 -7.88
CA MET A 19 7.59 -9.25 -6.57
C MET A 19 7.05 -10.59 -6.06
N ALA A 20 6.44 -11.40 -6.92
CA ALA A 20 5.95 -12.74 -6.54
C ALA A 20 7.10 -13.66 -6.12
N LEU A 21 8.26 -13.58 -6.78
CA LEU A 21 9.47 -14.29 -6.39
C LEU A 21 10.03 -13.82 -5.04
N GLU A 22 10.05 -12.50 -4.78
CA GLU A 22 10.41 -11.95 -3.46
C GLU A 22 9.49 -12.52 -2.36
N GLU A 23 8.17 -12.49 -2.57
CA GLU A 23 7.19 -13.00 -1.61
C GLU A 23 7.36 -14.51 -1.33
N SER A 24 7.87 -15.27 -2.31
CA SER A 24 8.18 -16.69 -2.15
C SER A 24 9.58 -16.97 -1.59
N GLY A 25 10.37 -15.93 -1.25
CA GLY A 25 11.70 -16.05 -0.67
C GLY A 25 12.85 -16.19 -1.69
N ASN A 26 12.55 -16.07 -2.99
CA ASN A 26 13.52 -16.22 -4.09
C ASN A 26 14.11 -14.86 -4.50
N ALA A 27 14.76 -14.16 -3.55
CA ALA A 27 15.25 -12.79 -3.75
C ALA A 27 16.30 -12.65 -4.86
N GLU A 28 17.15 -13.67 -5.07
CA GLU A 28 18.18 -13.65 -6.11
C GLU A 28 17.54 -13.73 -7.53
N GLU A 29 16.58 -14.62 -7.70
CA GLU A 29 15.83 -14.72 -8.95
C GLU A 29 14.99 -13.45 -9.20
N ALA A 30 14.38 -12.89 -8.17
CA ALA A 30 13.66 -11.62 -8.23
C ALA A 30 14.57 -10.48 -8.72
N ALA A 31 15.81 -10.39 -8.22
CA ALA A 31 16.78 -9.40 -8.66
C ALA A 31 17.10 -9.52 -10.15
N GLY A 32 17.25 -10.75 -10.66
CA GLY A 32 17.44 -11.02 -12.10
C GLY A 32 16.26 -10.54 -12.95
N ILE A 33 15.03 -10.77 -12.49
CA ILE A 33 13.81 -10.32 -13.18
C ILE A 33 13.69 -8.77 -13.15
N PHE A 34 14.02 -8.12 -12.05
CA PHE A 34 14.02 -6.64 -12.00
C PHE A 34 15.12 -6.02 -12.87
N GLN A 35 16.29 -6.70 -12.98
CA GLN A 35 17.33 -6.27 -13.91
C GLN A 35 16.87 -6.42 -15.38
N GLN A 36 16.16 -7.50 -15.70
CA GLN A 36 15.53 -7.65 -17.01
C GLN A 36 14.52 -6.54 -17.28
N ALA A 37 13.66 -6.22 -16.30
CA ALA A 37 12.70 -5.13 -16.42
C ALA A 37 13.37 -3.79 -16.72
N TRP A 38 14.50 -3.49 -16.05
CA TRP A 38 15.29 -2.29 -16.33
C TRP A 38 15.87 -2.27 -17.75
N ASN A 39 16.42 -3.40 -18.20
CA ASN A 39 17.04 -3.50 -19.52
C ASN A 39 16.01 -3.39 -20.66
N GLU A 40 14.77 -3.84 -20.43
CA GLU A 40 13.67 -3.76 -21.40
C GLU A 40 12.89 -2.43 -21.33
N ALA A 41 13.15 -1.59 -20.32
CA ALA A 41 12.47 -0.32 -20.13
C ALA A 41 12.74 0.67 -21.26
N ALA A 42 11.69 1.07 -21.97
CA ALA A 42 11.76 1.95 -23.13
C ALA A 42 11.52 3.43 -22.81
N ASP A 43 10.81 3.74 -21.74
CA ASP A 43 10.47 5.09 -21.34
C ASP A 43 10.79 5.39 -19.86
N ASP A 44 10.71 6.66 -19.46
CA ASP A 44 11.01 7.07 -18.09
C ASP A 44 10.04 6.44 -17.06
N TYR A 45 8.83 6.11 -17.47
CA TYR A 45 7.86 5.48 -16.61
C TYR A 45 8.24 4.03 -16.26
N GLU A 46 8.62 3.26 -17.25
CA GLU A 46 9.09 1.88 -17.08
C GLU A 46 10.40 1.86 -16.30
N ARG A 47 11.31 2.80 -16.58
CA ARG A 47 12.56 2.96 -15.83
C ARG A 47 12.33 3.33 -14.37
N PHE A 48 11.38 4.21 -14.09
CA PHE A 48 10.99 4.59 -12.73
C PHE A 48 10.63 3.37 -11.89
N ILE A 49 9.74 2.51 -12.40
CA ILE A 49 9.28 1.31 -11.67
C ILE A 49 10.42 0.30 -11.51
N ALA A 50 11.14 -0.01 -12.60
CA ALA A 50 12.22 -0.99 -12.57
C ALA A 50 13.36 -0.57 -11.62
N ALA A 51 13.78 0.70 -11.64
CA ALA A 51 14.81 1.24 -10.75
C ALA A 51 14.40 1.15 -9.27
N TYR A 52 13.14 1.43 -8.97
CA TYR A 52 12.62 1.29 -7.60
C TYR A 52 12.77 -0.14 -7.07
N HIS A 53 12.35 -1.13 -7.85
CA HIS A 53 12.46 -2.52 -7.43
C HIS A 53 13.91 -2.99 -7.31
N LEU A 54 14.80 -2.55 -8.21
CA LEU A 54 16.22 -2.82 -8.10
C LEU A 54 16.81 -2.24 -6.81
N GLY A 55 16.47 -0.98 -6.50
CA GLY A 55 16.96 -0.31 -5.29
C GLY A 55 16.56 -1.02 -4.00
N ARG A 56 15.34 -1.56 -3.95
CA ARG A 56 14.84 -2.28 -2.77
C ARG A 56 15.67 -3.52 -2.41
N LEU A 57 16.20 -4.21 -3.41
CA LEU A 57 16.94 -5.46 -3.21
C LEU A 57 18.45 -5.26 -3.02
N GLN A 58 18.96 -4.02 -3.12
CA GLN A 58 20.38 -3.78 -2.95
C GLN A 58 20.81 -3.98 -1.47
N LYS A 59 21.92 -4.71 -1.29
CA LYS A 59 22.54 -4.90 0.02
C LYS A 59 23.45 -3.72 0.39
N SER A 60 24.08 -3.09 -0.59
CA SER A 60 24.91 -1.90 -0.42
C SER A 60 24.04 -0.65 -0.34
N LEU A 61 24.22 0.15 0.71
CA LEU A 61 23.52 1.44 0.85
C LEU A 61 23.81 2.39 -0.31
N ALA A 62 25.04 2.42 -0.82
CA ALA A 62 25.42 3.26 -1.95
C ALA A 62 24.69 2.86 -3.24
N GLU A 63 24.60 1.55 -3.54
CA GLU A 63 23.85 1.07 -4.70
C GLU A 63 22.33 1.26 -4.50
N LYS A 64 21.81 1.06 -3.30
CA LYS A 64 20.41 1.34 -2.97
C LYS A 64 20.07 2.81 -3.22
N LEU A 65 20.89 3.72 -2.70
CA LEU A 65 20.72 5.16 -2.89
C LEU A 65 20.71 5.51 -4.38
N LYS A 66 21.71 5.05 -5.13
CA LYS A 66 21.82 5.29 -6.58
C LYS A 66 20.57 4.88 -7.35
N TRP A 67 20.01 3.70 -7.08
CA TRP A 67 18.80 3.22 -7.74
C TRP A 67 17.56 3.99 -7.30
N MET A 68 17.46 4.39 -6.02
CA MET A 68 16.35 5.22 -5.54
C MET A 68 16.39 6.62 -6.16
N GLU A 69 17.58 7.23 -6.28
CA GLU A 69 17.76 8.51 -7.00
C GLU A 69 17.43 8.40 -8.49
N MET A 70 17.83 7.29 -9.14
CA MET A 70 17.48 7.05 -10.54
C MET A 70 15.95 6.94 -10.71
N SER A 71 15.29 6.22 -9.82
CA SER A 71 13.83 6.12 -9.81
C SER A 71 13.16 7.50 -9.65
N LEU A 72 13.64 8.30 -8.70
CA LEU A 72 13.13 9.66 -8.47
C LEU A 72 13.35 10.56 -9.69
N GLN A 73 14.53 10.52 -10.32
CA GLN A 73 14.83 11.32 -11.51
C GLN A 73 13.87 10.99 -12.65
N CYS A 74 13.60 9.71 -12.90
CA CYS A 74 12.63 9.30 -13.91
C CYS A 74 11.20 9.79 -13.55
N ALA A 75 10.81 9.66 -12.29
CA ALA A 75 9.51 10.10 -11.79
C ALA A 75 9.33 11.64 -11.97
N LEU A 76 10.35 12.42 -11.64
CA LEU A 76 10.34 13.89 -11.82
C LEU A 76 10.23 14.32 -13.29
N LYS A 77 10.84 13.59 -14.22
CA LYS A 77 10.70 13.87 -15.66
C LYS A 77 9.28 13.61 -16.16
N ILE A 78 8.61 12.60 -15.65
CA ILE A 78 7.23 12.27 -16.02
C ILE A 78 6.27 13.36 -15.54
N ASN A 79 6.41 13.81 -14.31
CA ASN A 79 5.69 14.91 -13.66
C ASN A 79 4.18 14.90 -13.88
N ASP A 80 3.55 13.73 -13.88
CA ASP A 80 2.08 13.62 -13.90
C ASP A 80 1.52 13.28 -12.50
N GLU A 81 0.24 13.54 -12.28
CA GLU A 81 -0.40 13.37 -10.96
C GLU A 81 -0.33 11.92 -10.44
N ASN A 82 -0.35 10.93 -11.35
CA ASN A 82 -0.28 9.52 -10.94
C ASN A 82 1.12 9.16 -10.40
N VAL A 83 2.16 9.83 -10.89
CA VAL A 83 3.54 9.60 -10.48
C VAL A 83 3.92 10.46 -9.28
N LYS A 84 3.33 11.63 -9.13
CA LYS A 84 3.56 12.51 -7.96
C LYS A 84 3.22 11.83 -6.63
N SER A 85 2.23 10.94 -6.63
CA SER A 85 1.90 10.13 -5.44
C SER A 85 3.06 9.23 -4.97
N ALA A 86 4.07 8.98 -5.81
CA ALA A 86 5.26 8.21 -5.46
C ALA A 86 6.36 9.04 -4.78
N TYR A 87 6.33 10.36 -4.91
CA TYR A 87 7.40 11.24 -4.42
C TYR A 87 7.64 11.09 -2.91
N PRO A 88 6.63 11.07 -2.02
CA PRO A 88 6.86 10.88 -0.60
C PRO A 88 7.70 9.63 -0.30
N THR A 89 7.33 8.51 -0.91
CA THR A 89 8.01 7.22 -0.69
C THR A 89 9.44 7.24 -1.24
N LEU A 90 9.66 7.82 -2.42
CA LEU A 90 10.99 7.91 -3.02
C LEU A 90 11.93 8.78 -2.18
N TYR A 91 11.50 9.98 -1.81
CA TYR A 91 12.28 10.86 -0.96
C TYR A 91 12.56 10.26 0.42
N LYS A 92 11.58 9.55 1.00
CA LYS A 92 11.77 8.84 2.27
C LYS A 92 12.85 7.76 2.17
N ASN A 93 12.80 6.91 1.13
CA ASN A 93 13.82 5.88 0.93
C ASN A 93 15.23 6.48 0.74
N ILE A 94 15.34 7.61 0.03
CA ILE A 94 16.60 8.35 -0.13
C ILE A 94 17.06 8.92 1.22
N ALA A 95 16.15 9.52 2.00
CA ALA A 95 16.44 10.03 3.33
C ALA A 95 16.95 8.92 4.27
N ASP A 96 16.32 7.75 4.25
CA ASP A 96 16.71 6.60 5.06
C ASP A 96 18.12 6.12 4.67
N CYS A 97 18.44 6.05 3.37
CA CYS A 97 19.79 5.71 2.91
C CYS A 97 20.85 6.71 3.43
N HIS A 98 20.61 8.02 3.27
CA HIS A 98 21.52 9.06 3.77
C HIS A 98 21.70 8.97 5.30
N LYS A 99 20.60 8.73 6.03
CA LYS A 99 20.64 8.57 7.49
C LYS A 99 21.49 7.40 7.90
N GLU A 100 21.32 6.23 7.27
CA GLU A 100 22.13 5.04 7.55
C GLU A 100 23.62 5.21 7.17
N MET A 101 23.91 6.05 6.18
CA MET A 101 25.27 6.42 5.78
C MET A 101 25.88 7.52 6.66
N GLY A 102 25.15 8.09 7.61
CA GLY A 102 25.61 9.17 8.51
C GLY A 102 25.51 10.57 7.90
N ASP A 103 24.97 10.72 6.71
CA ASP A 103 24.74 12.01 6.05
C ASP A 103 23.41 12.63 6.53
N LEU A 104 23.46 13.22 7.72
CA LEU A 104 22.27 13.73 8.40
C LEU A 104 21.67 14.95 7.71
N GLU A 105 22.46 15.73 6.99
CA GLU A 105 21.99 16.92 6.26
C GLU A 105 21.09 16.50 5.08
N ASN A 106 21.59 15.64 4.21
CA ASN A 106 20.80 15.14 3.10
C ASN A 106 19.63 14.26 3.55
N ALA A 107 19.78 13.50 4.65
CA ALA A 107 18.68 12.76 5.27
C ALA A 107 17.54 13.71 5.68
N LYS A 108 17.85 14.78 6.40
CA LYS A 108 16.85 15.78 6.83
C LYS A 108 16.18 16.45 5.64
N ARG A 109 16.96 16.92 4.66
CA ARG A 109 16.44 17.58 3.46
C ARG A 109 15.47 16.69 2.68
N ASN A 110 15.83 15.43 2.47
CA ASN A 110 14.95 14.50 1.77
C ASN A 110 13.70 14.13 2.57
N ALA A 111 13.81 14.02 3.91
CA ALA A 111 12.64 13.81 4.77
C ALA A 111 11.66 15.00 4.72
N GLU A 112 12.15 16.24 4.69
CA GLU A 112 11.33 17.45 4.52
C GLU A 112 10.64 17.48 3.15
N LEU A 113 11.35 17.09 2.08
CA LEU A 113 10.76 16.94 0.74
C LEU A 113 9.69 15.85 0.72
N ALA A 114 9.94 14.67 1.31
CA ALA A 114 8.94 13.64 1.43
C ALA A 114 7.65 14.19 2.05
N LYS A 115 7.77 14.86 3.19
CA LYS A 115 6.65 15.46 3.91
C LYS A 115 5.94 16.55 3.09
N SER A 116 6.65 17.33 2.29
CA SER A 116 6.05 18.40 1.47
C SER A 116 5.15 17.89 0.34
N PHE A 117 5.34 16.63 -0.07
CA PHE A 117 4.50 15.97 -1.07
C PHE A 117 3.41 15.08 -0.44
N GLU A 118 3.42 14.90 0.87
CA GLU A 118 2.33 14.25 1.59
C GLU A 118 1.12 15.18 1.62
N GLY A 119 -0.02 14.67 1.20
CA GLY A 119 -1.30 15.38 1.24
C GLY A 119 -2.41 14.48 1.79
N PRO A 120 -3.50 15.06 2.28
CA PRO A 120 -4.65 14.27 2.67
C PRO A 120 -5.20 13.53 1.45
N PRO A 121 -5.83 12.35 1.65
CA PRO A 121 -6.49 11.65 0.57
C PRO A 121 -7.57 12.52 -0.08
N THR A 122 -7.59 12.54 -1.42
CA THR A 122 -8.58 13.31 -2.20
C THR A 122 -9.78 12.48 -2.61
N ASP A 123 -9.84 11.20 -2.23
CA ASP A 123 -10.94 10.29 -2.53
C ASP A 123 -12.22 10.76 -1.83
N LYS A 124 -13.29 10.78 -2.58
CA LYS A 124 -14.62 11.24 -2.10
C LYS A 124 -15.59 10.10 -1.83
N GLY A 125 -15.09 8.85 -1.90
CA GLY A 125 -15.91 7.66 -1.73
C GLY A 125 -16.66 7.23 -3.02
N PRO A 126 -17.66 6.36 -2.89
CA PRO A 126 -18.16 5.81 -1.63
C PRO A 126 -17.10 5.01 -0.85
N PHE A 127 -17.27 4.97 0.47
CA PHE A 127 -16.37 4.23 1.37
C PHE A 127 -17.08 3.05 2.01
N TYR A 128 -16.29 2.02 2.35
CA TYR A 128 -16.79 0.74 2.84
C TYR A 128 -15.98 0.23 4.02
N HIS A 129 -16.65 -0.36 5.00
CA HIS A 129 -16.04 -1.05 6.13
C HIS A 129 -16.52 -2.49 6.18
N GLY A 130 -15.58 -3.43 6.29
CA GLY A 130 -15.87 -4.87 6.38
C GLY A 130 -15.78 -5.39 7.81
N THR A 131 -16.81 -6.09 8.27
CA THR A 131 -16.91 -6.60 9.64
C THR A 131 -17.83 -7.82 9.71
N LYS A 132 -17.88 -8.47 10.87
CA LYS A 132 -18.88 -9.50 11.24
C LYS A 132 -19.89 -8.99 12.26
N ALA A 133 -19.76 -7.74 12.70
CA ALA A 133 -20.73 -7.12 13.58
C ALA A 133 -22.05 -6.84 12.83
N ASP A 134 -23.16 -6.96 13.53
CA ASP A 134 -24.48 -6.56 13.06
C ASP A 134 -24.75 -5.13 13.50
N LEU A 135 -24.76 -4.20 12.53
CA LEU A 135 -24.82 -2.77 12.77
C LEU A 135 -26.02 -2.16 12.02
N ALA A 136 -26.58 -1.12 12.58
CA ALA A 136 -27.70 -0.37 11.98
C ALA A 136 -27.20 0.90 11.28
N VAL A 137 -28.00 1.38 10.32
CA VAL A 137 -27.79 2.72 9.73
C VAL A 137 -27.86 3.77 10.83
N GLY A 138 -26.88 4.65 10.87
CA GLY A 138 -26.69 5.67 11.89
C GLY A 138 -25.72 5.29 13.00
N ASP A 139 -25.39 4.02 13.15
CA ASP A 139 -24.36 3.59 14.13
C ASP A 139 -23.01 4.22 13.82
N LEU A 140 -22.22 4.43 14.87
CA LEU A 140 -20.87 4.95 14.80
C LEU A 140 -19.85 3.84 15.09
N LEU A 141 -19.01 3.55 14.12
CA LEU A 141 -17.83 2.72 14.30
C LEU A 141 -16.68 3.56 14.83
N THR A 142 -16.13 3.16 15.98
CA THR A 142 -15.03 3.88 16.64
C THR A 142 -13.73 3.08 16.62
N ALA A 143 -12.60 3.77 16.73
CA ALA A 143 -11.31 3.13 16.98
C ALA A 143 -11.31 2.35 18.30
N GLY A 144 -10.32 1.49 18.52
CA GLY A 144 -10.18 0.67 19.74
C GLY A 144 -10.60 -0.78 19.58
N GLY A 145 -11.01 -1.19 18.38
CA GLY A 145 -11.22 -2.60 18.04
C GLY A 145 -9.93 -3.42 18.06
N ASN A 146 -10.07 -4.75 18.11
CA ASN A 146 -8.92 -5.65 18.01
C ASN A 146 -8.43 -5.75 16.56
N SER A 147 -7.12 -5.91 16.39
CA SER A 147 -6.53 -6.18 15.07
C SER A 147 -7.01 -7.52 14.51
N ASN A 148 -7.35 -7.56 13.22
CA ASN A 148 -7.66 -8.80 12.51
C ASN A 148 -6.38 -9.61 12.14
N TYR A 149 -5.21 -9.05 12.38
CA TYR A 149 -3.92 -9.62 11.94
C TYR A 149 -2.98 -9.97 13.10
N ARG A 150 -3.21 -9.44 14.29
CA ARG A 150 -2.36 -9.69 15.48
C ARG A 150 -3.23 -9.77 16.73
N ASP A 151 -3.18 -10.90 17.40
CA ASP A 151 -3.92 -11.13 18.65
C ASP A 151 -3.44 -10.16 19.75
N GLY A 152 -4.39 -9.64 20.52
CA GLY A 152 -4.12 -8.76 21.64
C GLY A 152 -3.74 -7.31 21.27
N LEU A 153 -3.60 -7.00 19.97
CA LEU A 153 -3.32 -5.63 19.53
C LEU A 153 -4.62 -4.84 19.39
N LYS A 154 -4.75 -3.78 20.18
CA LYS A 154 -5.80 -2.77 20.02
C LYS A 154 -5.41 -1.74 18.98
N MET A 155 -6.31 -1.45 18.05
CA MET A 155 -6.08 -0.50 16.97
C MET A 155 -6.49 0.91 17.38
N ASN A 156 -5.59 1.88 17.19
CA ASN A 156 -5.84 3.31 17.47
C ASN A 156 -6.66 4.01 16.38
N HIS A 157 -6.92 3.29 15.30
CA HIS A 157 -7.66 3.79 14.14
C HIS A 157 -8.75 2.81 13.75
N ILE A 158 -9.76 3.32 13.05
CA ILE A 158 -10.70 2.50 12.29
C ILE A 158 -10.32 2.54 10.83
N TYR A 159 -10.44 1.38 10.15
CA TYR A 159 -9.98 1.17 8.77
C TYR A 159 -11.16 1.02 7.82
N PHE A 160 -11.02 1.55 6.60
CA PHE A 160 -12.05 1.50 5.57
C PHE A 160 -11.43 1.60 4.17
N ALA A 161 -12.18 1.32 3.14
CA ALA A 161 -11.70 1.32 1.77
C ALA A 161 -12.73 2.01 0.84
N ALA A 162 -12.25 2.57 -0.27
CA ALA A 162 -13.13 3.04 -1.34
C ALA A 162 -13.39 1.95 -2.41
N ASN A 163 -13.32 0.68 -1.99
CA ASN A 163 -13.61 -0.49 -2.81
C ASN A 163 -14.33 -1.55 -1.96
N ALA A 164 -15.55 -1.90 -2.33
CA ALA A 164 -16.35 -2.88 -1.61
C ALA A 164 -15.68 -4.26 -1.51
N ASN A 165 -14.96 -4.71 -2.56
CA ASN A 165 -14.22 -5.98 -2.51
C ASN A 165 -13.07 -5.94 -1.51
N GLY A 166 -12.41 -4.78 -1.33
CA GLY A 166 -11.38 -4.58 -0.29
C GLY A 166 -11.97 -4.67 1.11
N ALA A 167 -13.14 -4.08 1.32
CA ALA A 167 -13.88 -4.20 2.57
C ALA A 167 -14.39 -5.64 2.80
N GLY A 168 -14.83 -6.33 1.74
CA GLY A 168 -15.21 -7.75 1.80
C GLY A 168 -14.08 -8.65 2.28
N LEU A 169 -12.85 -8.38 1.82
CA LEU A 169 -11.66 -9.06 2.34
C LEU A 169 -11.46 -8.82 3.85
N ALA A 170 -11.65 -7.58 4.31
CA ALA A 170 -11.56 -7.25 5.73
C ALA A 170 -12.65 -7.97 6.54
N ALA A 171 -13.88 -8.07 6.01
CA ALA A 171 -14.97 -8.81 6.63
C ALA A 171 -14.65 -10.30 6.78
N ALA A 172 -14.07 -10.93 5.74
CA ALA A 172 -13.68 -12.34 5.75
C ALA A 172 -12.58 -12.64 6.79
N LEU A 173 -11.69 -11.68 7.03
CA LEU A 173 -10.60 -11.79 8.00
C LEU A 173 -11.02 -11.36 9.42
N ALA A 174 -12.15 -10.68 9.57
CA ALA A 174 -12.62 -10.17 10.85
C ALA A 174 -12.83 -11.31 11.87
N ALA A 175 -12.49 -11.04 13.13
CA ALA A 175 -12.77 -11.94 14.25
C ALA A 175 -14.28 -12.02 14.52
N GLY A 176 -14.71 -13.14 15.14
CA GLY A 176 -16.11 -13.39 15.48
C GLY A 176 -16.81 -14.41 14.58
N GLU A 177 -17.99 -14.87 15.01
CA GLU A 177 -18.77 -15.92 14.36
C GLU A 177 -19.92 -15.38 13.48
N GLY A 178 -20.13 -14.06 13.46
CA GLY A 178 -21.15 -13.42 12.63
C GLY A 178 -20.90 -13.61 11.12
N ARG A 179 -21.95 -13.41 10.34
CA ARG A 179 -21.80 -13.38 8.88
C ARG A 179 -20.90 -12.21 8.45
N GLU A 180 -20.18 -12.39 7.36
CA GLU A 180 -19.42 -11.31 6.71
C GLU A 180 -20.38 -10.24 6.20
N ARG A 181 -20.08 -8.97 6.54
CA ARG A 181 -20.89 -7.81 6.15
C ARG A 181 -19.97 -6.72 5.65
N VAL A 182 -20.44 -6.00 4.66
CA VAL A 182 -19.79 -4.79 4.15
C VAL A 182 -20.77 -3.64 4.31
N TYR A 183 -20.37 -2.65 5.08
CA TYR A 183 -21.18 -1.44 5.27
C TYR A 183 -20.62 -0.30 4.44
N GLN A 184 -21.50 0.47 3.81
CA GLN A 184 -21.17 1.77 3.29
C GLN A 184 -21.06 2.74 4.47
N VAL A 185 -19.99 3.53 4.50
CA VAL A 185 -19.64 4.39 5.63
C VAL A 185 -19.29 5.80 5.18
N GLU A 186 -19.49 6.76 6.09
CA GLU A 186 -19.02 8.14 5.95
C GLU A 186 -18.06 8.46 7.09
N PRO A 187 -16.81 8.92 6.79
CA PRO A 187 -15.92 9.46 7.80
C PRO A 187 -16.53 10.71 8.43
N THR A 188 -16.51 10.81 9.76
CA THR A 188 -17.02 11.99 10.48
C THR A 188 -15.97 13.07 10.68
N GLY A 189 -14.71 12.81 10.32
CA GLY A 189 -13.59 13.72 10.44
C GLY A 189 -12.47 13.40 9.48
N GLU A 190 -11.27 13.83 9.81
CA GLU A 190 -10.09 13.62 8.97
C GLU A 190 -9.71 12.13 8.88
N PHE A 191 -9.13 11.78 7.75
CA PHE A 191 -8.60 10.44 7.51
C PHE A 191 -7.34 10.50 6.66
N GLU A 192 -6.56 9.42 6.70
CA GLU A 192 -5.31 9.29 5.97
C GLU A 192 -5.21 7.95 5.24
N ASN A 193 -4.27 7.85 4.30
CA ASN A 193 -3.96 6.59 3.66
C ASN A 193 -3.49 5.56 4.71
N ASP A 194 -3.97 4.32 4.60
CA ASP A 194 -3.52 3.24 5.46
C ASP A 194 -2.04 2.90 5.19
N PRO A 195 -1.11 3.20 6.11
CA PRO A 195 0.32 2.98 5.90
C PRO A 195 0.70 1.49 5.90
N ASN A 196 -0.20 0.60 6.31
CA ASN A 196 0.04 -0.84 6.30
C ASN A 196 -0.05 -1.46 4.91
N VAL A 197 -0.72 -0.78 3.97
CA VAL A 197 -0.94 -1.27 2.61
C VAL A 197 -0.51 -0.29 1.51
N THR A 198 -0.56 1.01 1.77
CA THR A 198 -0.16 2.04 0.82
C THR A 198 1.33 1.93 0.52
N ASP A 199 1.70 2.08 -0.73
CA ASP A 199 3.08 2.02 -1.25
C ASP A 199 3.84 0.70 -0.98
N LYS A 200 3.17 -0.35 -0.50
CA LYS A 200 3.83 -1.63 -0.20
C LYS A 200 4.23 -2.42 -1.44
N LYS A 201 3.54 -2.23 -2.55
CA LYS A 201 3.83 -2.91 -3.81
C LYS A 201 4.78 -2.11 -4.69
N PHE A 202 4.49 -0.85 -4.90
CA PHE A 202 5.34 0.10 -5.62
C PHE A 202 5.02 1.52 -5.15
N PRO A 203 5.94 2.48 -5.30
CA PRO A 203 5.72 3.86 -4.85
C PRO A 203 4.56 4.48 -5.63
N GLY A 204 3.68 5.20 -4.92
CA GLY A 204 2.48 5.79 -5.48
C GLY A 204 1.33 4.81 -5.72
N ASN A 205 1.44 3.56 -5.25
CA ASN A 205 0.33 2.63 -5.30
C ASN A 205 -0.77 3.04 -4.31
N LEU A 206 -1.74 3.77 -4.81
CA LEU A 206 -2.93 4.14 -4.06
C LEU A 206 -3.83 2.91 -3.92
N THR A 207 -3.81 2.29 -2.76
CA THR A 207 -4.64 1.11 -2.48
C THR A 207 -6.10 1.46 -2.25
N ARG A 208 -6.41 2.77 -2.11
CA ARG A 208 -7.71 3.28 -1.72
C ARG A 208 -8.21 2.64 -0.41
N SER A 209 -7.26 2.36 0.49
CA SER A 209 -7.46 1.93 1.86
C SER A 209 -7.03 3.05 2.80
N TYR A 210 -7.88 3.35 3.75
CA TYR A 210 -7.76 4.51 4.62
C TYR A 210 -7.91 4.11 6.07
N ARG A 211 -7.47 5.01 6.96
CA ARG A 211 -7.72 4.92 8.40
C ARG A 211 -8.08 6.28 8.99
N SER A 212 -8.87 6.28 10.05
CA SER A 212 -9.25 7.49 10.80
C SER A 212 -9.21 7.23 12.30
N LYS A 213 -8.91 8.25 13.06
CA LYS A 213 -9.11 8.28 14.53
C LYS A 213 -10.54 8.67 14.87
N GLU A 214 -11.18 9.40 13.96
CA GLU A 214 -12.56 9.83 14.10
C GLU A 214 -13.52 8.68 13.69
N PRO A 215 -14.73 8.67 14.24
CA PRO A 215 -15.70 7.62 13.93
C PRO A 215 -16.08 7.57 12.44
N LEU A 216 -16.55 6.40 12.02
CA LEU A 216 -17.24 6.22 10.75
C LEU A 216 -18.72 6.03 11.02
N ARG A 217 -19.58 6.75 10.29
CA ARG A 217 -21.03 6.58 10.36
C ARG A 217 -21.47 5.52 9.35
N ILE A 218 -22.29 4.56 9.78
CA ILE A 218 -22.94 3.61 8.88
C ILE A 218 -24.04 4.32 8.11
N VAL A 219 -24.01 4.26 6.80
CA VAL A 219 -25.04 4.86 5.91
C VAL A 219 -25.82 3.82 5.12
N GLY A 220 -25.35 2.58 5.04
CA GLY A 220 -26.04 1.47 4.37
C GLY A 220 -25.25 0.17 4.50
N GLU A 221 -25.87 -0.95 4.09
CA GLU A 221 -25.18 -2.24 3.90
C GLU A 221 -24.98 -2.47 2.40
N GLU A 222 -23.76 -2.81 1.98
CA GLU A 222 -23.43 -3.18 0.61
C GLU A 222 -23.58 -4.69 0.46
N THR A 223 -24.33 -5.11 -0.56
CA THR A 223 -24.60 -6.53 -0.82
C THR A 223 -23.87 -7.09 -2.03
N GLU A 224 -23.37 -6.20 -2.90
CA GLU A 224 -22.66 -6.60 -4.12
C GLU A 224 -21.15 -6.48 -3.97
N TRP A 225 -20.53 -7.50 -3.43
CA TRP A 225 -19.09 -7.63 -3.33
C TRP A 225 -18.62 -9.07 -3.51
N LYS A 226 -17.36 -9.24 -3.95
CA LYS A 226 -16.79 -10.56 -4.19
C LYS A 226 -16.39 -11.22 -2.87
N ALA A 227 -17.15 -12.22 -2.43
CA ALA A 227 -16.77 -13.08 -1.30
C ALA A 227 -15.53 -13.92 -1.67
N LEU A 228 -14.66 -14.17 -0.69
CA LEU A 228 -13.54 -15.08 -0.84
C LEU A 228 -14.01 -16.53 -0.74
N THR A 229 -13.44 -17.39 -1.58
CA THR A 229 -13.59 -18.83 -1.40
C THR A 229 -12.82 -19.29 -0.14
N PRO A 230 -13.21 -20.42 0.49
CA PRO A 230 -12.48 -20.97 1.62
C PRO A 230 -10.99 -21.22 1.34
N ALA A 231 -10.63 -21.58 0.11
CA ALA A 231 -9.24 -21.80 -0.31
C ALA A 231 -8.45 -20.49 -0.37
N GLU A 232 -9.05 -19.42 -0.94
CA GLU A 232 -8.45 -18.07 -0.98
C GLU A 232 -8.25 -17.54 0.46
N LEU A 233 -9.26 -17.67 1.32
CA LEU A 233 -9.18 -17.23 2.70
C LEU A 233 -8.07 -17.95 3.48
N LYS A 234 -7.96 -19.29 3.32
CA LYS A 234 -6.89 -20.08 3.93
C LYS A 234 -5.51 -19.58 3.48
N LYS A 235 -5.31 -19.42 2.17
CA LYS A 235 -4.05 -18.92 1.59
C LYS A 235 -3.70 -17.52 2.14
N MET A 236 -4.68 -16.64 2.29
CA MET A 236 -4.45 -15.30 2.83
C MET A 236 -4.07 -15.33 4.31
N ARG A 237 -4.73 -16.14 5.13
CA ARG A 237 -4.36 -16.30 6.54
C ARG A 237 -2.95 -16.85 6.70
N GLU A 238 -2.57 -17.85 5.91
CA GLU A 238 -1.21 -18.41 5.89
C GLU A 238 -0.17 -17.37 5.47
N SER A 239 -0.47 -16.54 4.47
CA SER A 239 0.39 -15.45 4.03
C SER A 239 0.52 -14.36 5.09
N SER A 240 -0.58 -13.99 5.75
CA SER A 240 -0.59 -12.98 6.81
C SER A 240 0.20 -13.44 8.05
N ALA A 241 0.10 -14.72 8.42
CA ALA A 241 0.84 -15.30 9.54
C ALA A 241 2.37 -15.31 9.31
N LYS A 242 2.81 -15.33 8.04
CA LYS A 242 4.24 -15.29 7.67
C LYS A 242 4.81 -13.87 7.63
N LYS A 243 3.96 -12.83 7.63
CA LYS A 243 4.42 -11.45 7.62
C LYS A 243 4.93 -11.06 8.99
N THR A 244 6.24 -10.83 9.10
CA THR A 244 6.94 -10.44 10.34
C THR A 244 6.99 -8.93 10.56
N GLY A 245 6.42 -8.14 9.64
CA GLY A 245 6.43 -6.67 9.72
C GLY A 245 5.55 -6.13 10.85
N ASP A 246 5.97 -5.02 11.44
CA ASP A 246 5.17 -4.32 12.44
C ASP A 246 3.91 -3.70 11.82
N ILE A 247 2.80 -3.82 12.53
CA ILE A 247 1.57 -3.09 12.19
C ILE A 247 1.77 -1.64 12.65
N ILE A 248 1.65 -0.71 11.72
CA ILE A 248 1.68 0.73 12.00
C ILE A 248 0.30 1.11 12.53
N ASN A 249 0.24 1.27 13.83
CA ASN A 249 -0.99 1.57 14.57
C ASN A 249 -1.13 3.07 14.83
#